data_4d3ca1599f3775b9345f135296c25d78
#
_entry.id   4d3ca1599f3775b9345f135296c25d78
#
_cell.length_a   1.000
_cell.length_b   1.000
_cell.length_c   1.000
_cell.angle_alpha   90.00
_cell.angle_beta   90.00
_cell.angle_gamma   90.00
#
_symmetry.space_group_name_H-M   'P 1'
#
loop_
_entity.id
_entity.type
_entity.pdbx_description
1 polymer ?
#
loop_
_entity_poly.entity_id
_entity_poly.type
_entity_poly.pdbx_seq_one_letter_code
_entity_poly.pdbx_strand_id
1 'polypeptide(L)'
;MTSLLEYLESFNRKERFFLIGEALGNSDFWLSDDFRTRLGEAFGVAVPADALVAMDYHLDWIHASLHLSLPGVDEEAVHCNTDSIATGNQEDLDLLVAFEEGQITHILLIEAKAETGWSKKQMDSKSQRLGNNFGTDGIKYPFVKPHFCLMSPRPPQQLNTNTWPSWMSRDGIPIWLPLSVPNNRRKVRWTPLVGQ
;
A
#
# COMPACT_ATOMS: atom_id res chain seq x y z
N MET A 1 1.62 25.40 4.60
CA MET A 1 2.53 24.23 4.65
C MET A 1 1.72 23.10 4.02
N THR A 2 2.22 22.50 2.97
CA THR A 2 1.59 21.41 2.25
C THR A 2 1.48 20.20 3.17
N SER A 3 0.31 19.57 3.26
CA SER A 3 0.11 18.41 4.13
C SER A 3 0.69 17.13 3.54
N LEU A 4 0.88 16.10 4.36
CA LEU A 4 1.32 14.79 3.86
C LEU A 4 0.31 14.20 2.87
N LEU A 5 -1.00 14.40 3.07
CA LEU A 5 -2.02 13.94 2.13
C LEU A 5 -1.90 14.61 0.77
N GLU A 6 -1.68 15.92 0.75
CA GLU A 6 -1.46 16.67 -0.50
C GLU A 6 -0.21 16.18 -1.24
N TYR A 7 0.87 15.86 -0.54
CA TYR A 7 2.05 15.24 -1.17
C TYR A 7 1.74 13.85 -1.70
N LEU A 8 1.08 12.99 -0.93
CA LEU A 8 0.68 11.65 -1.39
C LEU A 8 -0.19 11.73 -2.66
N GLU A 9 -1.12 12.67 -2.71
CA GLU A 9 -1.97 12.90 -3.89
C GLU A 9 -1.15 13.37 -5.09
N SER A 10 -0.25 14.34 -4.89
CA SER A 10 0.56 14.94 -5.96
C SER A 10 1.53 13.97 -6.62
N PHE A 11 1.99 12.94 -5.90
CA PHE A 11 2.85 11.88 -6.44
C PHE A 11 2.11 10.76 -7.15
N ASN A 12 0.78 10.70 -7.07
CA ASN A 12 0.00 9.68 -7.77
C ASN A 12 0.02 9.94 -9.28
N ARG A 13 0.85 9.20 -10.01
CA ARG A 13 1.09 9.39 -11.46
C ARG A 13 0.72 8.18 -12.30
N LYS A 14 -0.01 7.21 -11.74
CA LYS A 14 -0.41 6.03 -12.52
C LYS A 14 -1.55 6.37 -13.45
N GLU A 15 -1.28 6.32 -14.74
CA GLU A 15 -2.27 6.57 -15.79
C GLU A 15 -3.48 5.64 -15.69
N ARG A 16 -3.31 4.40 -15.22
CA ARG A 16 -4.43 3.46 -14.98
C ARG A 16 -5.40 3.97 -13.93
N PHE A 17 -4.91 4.63 -12.89
CA PHE A 17 -5.74 5.23 -11.86
C PHE A 17 -6.67 6.28 -12.47
N PHE A 18 -6.11 7.24 -13.20
CA PHE A 18 -6.87 8.31 -13.85
C PHE A 18 -7.81 7.78 -14.93
N LEU A 19 -7.32 6.85 -15.77
CA LEU A 19 -8.15 6.24 -16.82
C LEU A 19 -9.36 5.50 -16.24
N ILE A 20 -9.20 4.70 -15.19
CA ILE A 20 -10.30 3.96 -14.57
C ILE A 20 -11.26 4.94 -13.90
N GLY A 21 -10.78 5.98 -13.23
CA GLY A 21 -11.59 7.03 -12.63
C GLY A 21 -12.49 7.71 -13.66
N GLU A 22 -11.93 8.13 -14.77
CA GLU A 22 -12.67 8.74 -15.87
C GLU A 22 -13.66 7.77 -16.52
N ALA A 23 -13.21 6.55 -16.86
CA ALA A 23 -14.03 5.55 -17.53
C ALA A 23 -15.23 5.07 -16.69
N LEU A 24 -15.09 5.02 -15.35
CA LEU A 24 -16.15 4.60 -14.44
C LEU A 24 -16.95 5.77 -13.84
N GLY A 25 -16.54 7.02 -14.12
CA GLY A 25 -17.17 8.20 -13.53
C GLY A 25 -16.94 8.33 -12.01
N ASN A 26 -15.86 7.74 -11.49
CA ASN A 26 -15.47 7.77 -10.08
C ASN A 26 -14.01 8.25 -9.99
N SER A 27 -13.78 9.52 -10.26
CA SER A 27 -12.45 10.15 -10.29
C SER A 27 -11.73 10.10 -8.94
N ASP A 28 -12.49 10.12 -7.84
CA ASP A 28 -11.96 10.18 -6.48
C ASP A 28 -11.79 8.79 -5.85
N PHE A 29 -12.18 7.73 -6.54
CA PHE A 29 -12.09 6.34 -6.06
C PHE A 29 -12.67 6.14 -4.66
N TRP A 30 -13.88 6.61 -4.44
CA TRP A 30 -14.59 6.46 -3.17
C TRP A 30 -14.67 4.99 -2.74
N LEU A 31 -14.22 4.72 -1.53
CA LEU A 31 -14.35 3.40 -0.94
C LEU A 31 -15.83 3.12 -0.60
N SER A 32 -16.28 1.90 -0.84
CA SER A 32 -17.60 1.47 -0.36
C SER A 32 -17.66 1.47 1.17
N ASP A 33 -18.85 1.70 1.73
CA ASP A 33 -19.07 1.69 3.16
C ASP A 33 -18.67 0.37 3.82
N ASP A 34 -18.99 -0.75 3.15
CA ASP A 34 -18.57 -2.09 3.59
C ASP A 34 -17.04 -2.19 3.69
N PHE A 35 -16.33 -1.74 2.68
CA PHE A 35 -14.87 -1.83 2.67
C PHE A 35 -14.22 -0.92 3.72
N ARG A 36 -14.74 0.31 3.90
CA ARG A 36 -14.31 1.21 4.98
C ARG A 36 -14.53 0.60 6.36
N THR A 37 -15.69 -0.01 6.58
CA THR A 37 -16.00 -0.71 7.84
C THR A 37 -15.01 -1.84 8.10
N ARG A 38 -14.75 -2.69 7.11
CA ARG A 38 -13.79 -3.81 7.23
C ARG A 38 -12.36 -3.34 7.51
N LEU A 39 -11.91 -2.27 6.87
CA LEU A 39 -10.62 -1.66 7.18
C LEU A 39 -10.60 -1.11 8.61
N GLY A 40 -11.67 -0.42 9.01
CA GLY A 40 -11.83 0.13 10.35
C GLY A 40 -11.73 -0.94 11.43
N GLU A 41 -12.46 -2.04 11.27
CA GLU A 41 -12.42 -3.18 12.20
C GLU A 41 -11.04 -3.84 12.25
N ALA A 42 -10.38 -4.00 11.09
CA ALA A 42 -9.06 -4.63 11.03
C ALA A 42 -7.97 -3.82 11.76
N PHE A 43 -8.05 -2.49 11.68
CA PHE A 43 -7.02 -1.60 12.20
C PHE A 43 -7.40 -0.82 13.46
N GLY A 44 -8.67 -0.85 13.85
CA GLY A 44 -9.16 -0.10 15.01
C GLY A 44 -9.19 1.41 14.75
N VAL A 45 -9.55 1.83 13.52
CA VAL A 45 -9.62 3.23 13.07
C VAL A 45 -10.96 3.52 12.37
N ALA A 46 -11.39 4.76 12.35
CA ALA A 46 -12.57 5.16 11.60
C ALA A 46 -12.13 5.70 10.22
N VAL A 47 -12.26 4.90 9.17
CA VAL A 47 -11.91 5.32 7.80
C VAL A 47 -12.97 6.28 7.27
N PRO A 48 -12.66 7.56 7.01
CA PRO A 48 -13.65 8.54 6.55
C PRO A 48 -14.05 8.28 5.08
N ALA A 49 -15.17 8.86 4.65
CA ALA A 49 -15.66 8.67 3.29
C ALA A 49 -14.78 9.38 2.25
N ASP A 50 -14.16 10.46 2.64
CA ASP A 50 -13.28 11.30 1.83
C ASP A 50 -11.79 10.95 1.98
N ALA A 51 -11.46 9.76 2.49
CA ALA A 51 -10.08 9.30 2.55
C ALA A 51 -9.44 9.32 1.16
N LEU A 52 -8.18 9.75 1.08
CA LEU A 52 -7.38 9.63 -0.14
C LEU A 52 -7.23 8.15 -0.52
N VAL A 53 -7.50 7.83 -1.78
CA VAL A 53 -7.37 6.48 -2.33
C VAL A 53 -6.48 6.51 -3.57
N ALA A 54 -5.46 5.67 -3.60
CA ALA A 54 -4.58 5.53 -4.76
C ALA A 54 -4.29 4.06 -5.05
N MET A 55 -4.26 3.69 -6.34
CA MET A 55 -3.95 2.32 -6.80
C MET A 55 -2.55 2.26 -7.38
N ASP A 56 -1.91 1.07 -7.28
CA ASP A 56 -0.56 0.83 -7.81
C ASP A 56 0.46 1.89 -7.33
N TYR A 57 0.39 2.25 -6.05
CA TYR A 57 1.15 3.37 -5.50
C TYR A 57 2.61 3.00 -5.26
N HIS A 58 3.54 3.73 -5.85
CA HIS A 58 4.97 3.43 -5.82
C HIS A 58 5.58 3.68 -4.42
N LEU A 59 6.43 2.77 -3.93
CA LEU A 59 7.03 2.90 -2.60
C LEU A 59 7.98 4.10 -2.47
N ASP A 60 8.67 4.49 -3.55
CA ASP A 60 9.51 5.68 -3.55
C ASP A 60 8.69 6.98 -3.48
N TRP A 61 7.43 6.97 -3.95
CA TRP A 61 6.54 8.12 -3.78
C TRP A 61 6.07 8.29 -2.33
N ILE A 62 5.89 7.19 -1.61
CA ILE A 62 5.66 7.26 -0.16
C ILE A 62 6.85 7.90 0.52
N HIS A 63 8.07 7.46 0.18
CA HIS A 63 9.29 8.03 0.73
C HIS A 63 9.40 9.54 0.45
N ALA A 64 9.17 9.95 -0.81
CA ALA A 64 9.21 11.35 -1.21
C ALA A 64 8.15 12.20 -0.45
N SER A 65 6.91 11.70 -0.35
CA SER A 65 5.85 12.39 0.40
C SER A 65 6.19 12.57 1.87
N LEU A 66 6.72 11.52 2.51
CA LEU A 66 7.17 11.57 3.90
C LEU A 66 8.32 12.56 4.09
N HIS A 67 9.29 12.54 3.18
CA HIS A 67 10.46 13.45 3.23
C HIS A 67 10.03 14.92 3.11
N LEU A 68 9.22 15.25 2.10
CA LEU A 68 8.77 16.63 1.85
C LEU A 68 7.83 17.15 2.95
N SER A 69 7.15 16.28 3.69
CA SER A 69 6.29 16.67 4.81
C SER A 69 7.07 17.04 6.08
N LEU A 70 8.39 16.87 6.10
CA LEU A 70 9.21 17.21 7.25
C LEU A 70 9.44 18.74 7.35
N PRO A 71 9.42 19.29 8.56
CA PRO A 71 9.73 20.72 8.76
C PRO A 71 11.12 21.08 8.23
N GLY A 72 11.20 22.15 7.43
CA GLY A 72 12.46 22.71 6.93
C GLY A 72 13.03 22.00 5.69
N VAL A 73 12.34 21.02 5.15
CA VAL A 73 12.62 20.50 3.81
C VAL A 73 12.01 21.45 2.78
N ASP A 74 12.81 21.81 1.77
CA ASP A 74 12.35 22.62 0.66
C ASP A 74 11.58 21.77 -0.37
N GLU A 75 10.85 22.44 -1.27
CA GLU A 75 10.07 21.79 -2.33
C GLU A 75 10.86 21.69 -3.65
N GLU A 76 12.20 21.65 -3.58
CA GLU A 76 12.99 21.46 -4.79
C GLU A 76 12.73 20.10 -5.45
N ALA A 77 12.90 20.05 -6.76
CA ALA A 77 12.65 18.83 -7.52
C ALA A 77 13.76 17.77 -7.34
N VAL A 78 14.89 18.14 -6.77
CA VAL A 78 16.07 17.27 -6.64
C VAL A 78 16.57 17.27 -5.20
N HIS A 79 16.49 16.13 -4.55
CA HIS A 79 17.01 15.91 -3.20
C HIS A 79 18.12 14.84 -3.20
N CYS A 80 19.06 14.96 -2.28
CA CYS A 80 20.10 13.96 -2.09
C CYS A 80 19.51 12.69 -1.44
N ASN A 81 19.67 11.54 -2.07
CA ASN A 81 19.26 10.24 -1.54
C ASN A 81 20.31 9.70 -0.54
N THR A 82 20.53 10.43 0.55
CA THR A 82 21.59 10.16 1.53
C THR A 82 21.34 8.89 2.34
N ASP A 83 20.08 8.53 2.54
CA ASP A 83 19.66 7.32 3.26
C ASP A 83 19.49 6.09 2.35
N SER A 84 19.63 6.27 1.03
CA SER A 84 19.49 5.22 0.02
C SER A 84 18.13 4.49 0.06
N ILE A 85 17.08 5.15 0.55
CA ILE A 85 15.71 4.58 0.64
C ILE A 85 15.03 4.59 -0.73
N ALA A 86 15.16 5.70 -1.47
CA ALA A 86 14.67 5.75 -2.85
C ALA A 86 15.54 4.86 -3.73
N THR A 87 14.95 3.85 -4.36
CA THR A 87 15.69 2.82 -5.10
C THR A 87 15.54 2.91 -6.61
N GLY A 88 14.54 3.67 -7.11
CA GLY A 88 14.15 3.69 -8.52
C GLY A 88 13.50 2.38 -9.01
N ASN A 89 13.35 1.38 -8.13
CA ASN A 89 12.68 0.14 -8.46
C ASN A 89 11.17 0.32 -8.49
N GLN A 90 10.52 -0.17 -9.52
CA GLN A 90 9.05 -0.14 -9.65
C GLN A 90 8.41 -1.21 -8.75
N GLU A 91 8.41 -0.97 -7.45
CA GLU A 91 7.67 -1.78 -6.50
C GLU A 91 6.51 -0.95 -5.95
N ASP A 92 5.31 -1.41 -6.28
CA ASP A 92 4.06 -0.73 -5.98
C ASP A 92 3.28 -1.46 -4.88
N LEU A 93 2.40 -0.73 -4.21
CA LEU A 93 1.29 -1.27 -3.43
C LEU A 93 0.04 -1.28 -4.30
N ASP A 94 -0.75 -2.34 -4.20
CA ASP A 94 -1.97 -2.45 -5.01
C ASP A 94 -3.01 -1.39 -4.65
N LEU A 95 -3.10 -1.02 -3.35
CA LEU A 95 -3.98 0.06 -2.89
C LEU A 95 -3.36 0.78 -1.68
N LEU A 96 -3.41 2.11 -1.71
CA LEU A 96 -3.10 2.99 -0.61
C LEU A 96 -4.38 3.74 -0.21
N VAL A 97 -4.66 3.79 1.10
CA VAL A 97 -5.73 4.63 1.67
C VAL A 97 -5.09 5.51 2.74
N ALA A 98 -5.30 6.82 2.68
CA ALA A 98 -4.73 7.73 3.67
C ALA A 98 -5.76 8.78 4.13
N PHE A 99 -5.71 9.13 5.41
CA PHE A 99 -6.57 10.13 6.01
C PHE A 99 -5.97 10.68 7.30
N GLU A 100 -6.45 11.81 7.75
CA GLU A 100 -6.04 12.43 9.01
C GLU A 100 -7.05 12.15 10.13
N GLU A 101 -6.53 11.79 11.30
CA GLU A 101 -7.27 11.75 12.56
C GLU A 101 -6.55 12.62 13.58
N GLY A 102 -7.07 13.80 13.84
CA GLY A 102 -6.40 14.82 14.66
C GLY A 102 -5.08 15.29 14.03
N GLN A 103 -3.95 14.98 14.66
CA GLN A 103 -2.60 15.32 14.16
C GLN A 103 -1.87 14.13 13.55
N ILE A 104 -2.56 13.00 13.39
CA ILE A 104 -1.98 11.77 12.88
C ILE A 104 -2.52 11.49 11.49
N THR A 105 -1.62 11.29 10.53
CA THR A 105 -1.95 10.75 9.22
C THR A 105 -1.87 9.24 9.25
N HIS A 106 -3.01 8.58 9.10
CA HIS A 106 -3.09 7.14 8.93
C HIS A 106 -2.81 6.79 7.47
N ILE A 107 -1.90 5.83 7.22
CA ILE A 107 -1.60 5.31 5.89
C ILE A 107 -1.84 3.81 5.89
N LEU A 108 -2.89 3.36 5.21
CA LEU A 108 -3.26 1.96 5.07
C LEU A 108 -2.70 1.44 3.76
N LEU A 109 -1.83 0.45 3.85
CA LEU A 109 -1.06 -0.12 2.76
C LEU A 109 -1.58 -1.53 2.51
N ILE A 110 -2.12 -1.77 1.32
CA ILE A 110 -2.85 -3.00 1.00
C ILE A 110 -2.17 -3.68 -0.19
N GLU A 111 -1.80 -4.94 0.00
CA GLU A 111 -1.29 -5.81 -1.06
C GLU A 111 -2.32 -6.89 -1.36
N ALA A 112 -2.65 -7.12 -2.62
CA ALA A 112 -3.70 -8.03 -3.04
C ALA A 112 -3.21 -9.15 -3.95
N LYS A 113 -3.77 -10.35 -3.79
CA LYS A 113 -3.56 -11.48 -4.70
C LYS A 113 -4.89 -12.15 -5.00
N ALA A 114 -5.23 -12.23 -6.28
CA ALA A 114 -6.49 -12.84 -6.70
C ALA A 114 -6.38 -14.36 -6.88
N GLU A 115 -5.32 -14.85 -7.53
CA GLU A 115 -5.17 -16.27 -7.90
C GLU A 115 -3.81 -16.86 -7.57
N THR A 116 -2.77 -16.05 -7.60
CA THR A 116 -1.40 -16.49 -7.33
C THR A 116 -1.16 -16.58 -5.84
N GLY A 117 -0.27 -17.49 -5.42
CA GLY A 117 0.20 -17.52 -4.05
C GLY A 117 1.10 -16.33 -3.70
N TRP A 118 1.31 -16.12 -2.42
CA TRP A 118 2.24 -15.12 -1.90
C TRP A 118 3.67 -15.58 -2.12
N SER A 119 4.49 -14.76 -2.77
CA SER A 119 5.92 -15.02 -2.92
C SER A 119 6.67 -14.48 -1.70
N LYS A 120 7.40 -15.37 -0.99
CA LYS A 120 8.24 -14.96 0.14
C LYS A 120 9.21 -13.85 -0.27
N LYS A 121 9.94 -14.03 -1.40
CA LYS A 121 10.91 -13.04 -1.88
C LYS A 121 10.30 -11.67 -2.13
N GLN A 122 9.11 -11.62 -2.74
CA GLN A 122 8.39 -10.36 -3.01
C GLN A 122 7.98 -9.68 -1.70
N MET A 123 7.45 -10.46 -0.76
CA MET A 123 6.98 -9.92 0.52
C MET A 123 8.13 -9.48 1.41
N ASP A 124 9.24 -10.19 1.42
CA ASP A 124 10.45 -9.80 2.16
C ASP A 124 11.02 -8.48 1.61
N SER A 125 11.12 -8.32 0.28
CA SER A 125 11.55 -7.07 -0.36
C SER A 125 10.65 -5.91 0.05
N LYS A 126 9.34 -6.09 -0.09
CA LYS A 126 8.35 -5.07 0.24
C LYS A 126 8.39 -4.69 1.73
N SER A 127 8.45 -5.68 2.62
CA SER A 127 8.52 -5.43 4.06
C SER A 127 9.79 -4.67 4.47
N GLN A 128 10.91 -4.99 3.84
CA GLN A 128 12.16 -4.27 4.07
C GLN A 128 12.04 -2.79 3.63
N ARG A 129 11.50 -2.54 2.45
CA ARG A 129 11.31 -1.17 1.94
C ARG A 129 10.33 -0.38 2.80
N LEU A 130 9.23 -0.98 3.22
CA LEU A 130 8.27 -0.36 4.14
C LEU A 130 8.90 -0.10 5.51
N GLY A 131 9.74 -0.99 6.01
CA GLY A 131 10.53 -0.78 7.21
C GLY A 131 11.51 0.39 7.08
N ASN A 132 12.14 0.58 5.92
CA ASN A 132 12.99 1.73 5.65
C ASN A 132 12.19 3.04 5.64
N ASN A 133 10.98 3.02 5.08
CA ASN A 133 10.11 4.19 5.03
C ASN A 133 9.59 4.59 6.42
N PHE A 134 9.03 3.66 7.18
CA PHE A 134 8.29 3.97 8.40
C PHE A 134 9.01 3.59 9.71
N GLY A 135 10.16 2.94 9.62
CA GLY A 135 10.84 2.31 10.77
C GLY A 135 10.32 0.89 11.03
N THR A 136 11.11 0.10 11.74
CA THR A 136 10.75 -1.29 12.11
C THR A 136 9.59 -1.37 13.10
N ASP A 137 9.36 -0.30 13.84
CA ASP A 137 8.29 -0.12 14.83
C ASP A 137 7.12 0.76 14.32
N GLY A 138 7.29 1.39 13.15
CA GLY A 138 6.28 2.26 12.55
C GLY A 138 6.20 3.66 13.14
N ILE A 139 7.20 4.07 13.94
CA ILE A 139 7.20 5.36 14.65
C ILE A 139 8.27 6.35 14.16
N LYS A 140 8.92 6.07 13.00
CA LYS A 140 9.93 6.96 12.42
C LYS A 140 9.42 8.40 12.25
N TYR A 141 8.14 8.57 11.97
CA TYR A 141 7.47 9.86 11.86
C TYR A 141 6.36 9.94 12.92
N PRO A 142 6.47 10.81 13.92
CA PRO A 142 5.53 10.86 15.05
C PRO A 142 4.10 11.30 14.64
N PHE A 143 3.95 11.89 13.46
CA PHE A 143 2.68 12.32 12.88
C PHE A 143 2.08 11.32 11.88
N VAL A 144 2.69 10.13 11.74
CA VAL A 144 2.24 9.09 10.79
C VAL A 144 2.01 7.78 11.52
N LYS A 145 0.93 7.09 11.19
CA LYS A 145 0.65 5.73 11.65
C LYS A 145 0.44 4.81 10.45
N PRO A 146 1.45 4.00 10.09
CA PRO A 146 1.31 3.04 9.01
C PRO A 146 0.50 1.82 9.47
N HIS A 147 -0.28 1.25 8.54
CA HIS A 147 -1.01 0.01 8.68
C HIS A 147 -0.78 -0.84 7.44
N PHE A 148 -0.74 -2.14 7.59
CA PHE A 148 -0.54 -3.05 6.47
C PHE A 148 -1.47 -4.24 6.52
N CYS A 149 -2.09 -4.60 5.38
CA CYS A 149 -2.82 -5.85 5.27
C CYS A 149 -2.66 -6.51 3.91
N LEU A 150 -2.94 -7.82 3.92
CA LEU A 150 -3.00 -8.65 2.74
C LEU A 150 -4.46 -8.91 2.37
N MET A 151 -4.77 -8.85 1.07
CA MET A 151 -6.09 -9.20 0.56
C MET A 151 -6.00 -10.35 -0.43
N SER A 152 -6.75 -11.41 -0.20
CA SER A 152 -6.81 -12.57 -1.10
C SER A 152 -8.05 -13.42 -0.80
N PRO A 153 -8.47 -14.32 -1.74
CA PRO A 153 -9.62 -15.19 -1.51
C PRO A 153 -9.45 -16.18 -0.35
N ARG A 154 -8.21 -16.44 0.04
CA ARG A 154 -7.86 -17.34 1.15
C ARG A 154 -6.77 -16.69 1.99
N PRO A 155 -6.75 -16.93 3.31
CA PRO A 155 -5.67 -16.45 4.17
C PRO A 155 -4.29 -16.87 3.63
N PRO A 156 -3.26 -16.01 3.79
CA PRO A 156 -1.91 -16.35 3.41
C PRO A 156 -1.43 -17.56 4.22
N GLN A 157 -0.92 -18.55 3.53
CA GLN A 157 -0.28 -19.71 4.13
C GLN A 157 1.23 -19.61 3.92
N GLN A 158 2.03 -19.98 4.90
CA GLN A 158 3.50 -20.09 4.79
C GLN A 158 4.26 -18.75 4.60
N LEU A 159 3.67 -17.59 4.94
CA LEU A 159 4.44 -16.36 5.04
C LEU A 159 5.19 -16.33 6.37
N ASN A 160 6.51 -16.17 6.30
CA ASN A 160 7.34 -15.95 7.49
C ASN A 160 7.47 -14.43 7.71
N THR A 161 6.87 -13.95 8.79
CA THR A 161 6.85 -12.53 9.16
C THR A 161 7.94 -12.14 10.14
N ASN A 162 8.84 -13.06 10.53
CA ASN A 162 9.85 -12.82 11.56
C ASN A 162 10.81 -11.65 11.24
N THR A 163 10.95 -11.32 9.95
CA THR A 163 11.79 -10.21 9.49
C THR A 163 11.00 -8.95 9.13
N TRP A 164 9.68 -9.00 9.28
CA TRP A 164 8.83 -7.87 8.94
C TRP A 164 8.84 -6.82 10.06
N PRO A 165 8.64 -5.55 9.74
CA PRO A 165 8.32 -4.52 10.71
C PRO A 165 7.16 -4.96 11.61
N SER A 166 7.25 -4.68 12.91
CA SER A 166 6.27 -5.16 13.89
C SER A 166 4.83 -4.67 13.60
N TRP A 167 4.69 -3.50 13.01
CA TRP A 167 3.40 -2.91 12.64
C TRP A 167 2.72 -3.56 11.40
N MET A 168 3.45 -4.41 10.64
CA MET A 168 2.91 -5.13 9.48
C MET A 168 2.22 -6.46 9.85
N SER A 169 2.27 -6.85 11.12
CA SER A 169 1.64 -8.07 11.60
C SER A 169 1.14 -7.88 13.04
N ARG A 170 0.19 -8.71 13.44
CA ARG A 170 -0.27 -8.81 14.83
C ARG A 170 0.10 -10.19 15.35
N ASP A 171 0.90 -10.25 16.43
CA ASP A 171 1.41 -11.51 16.99
C ASP A 171 2.10 -12.42 15.95
N GLY A 172 2.84 -11.82 15.00
CA GLY A 172 3.52 -12.52 13.92
C GLY A 172 2.61 -13.02 12.79
N ILE A 173 1.32 -12.67 12.81
CA ILE A 173 0.34 -13.03 11.77
C ILE A 173 -0.01 -11.78 10.97
N PRO A 174 0.15 -11.79 9.63
CA PRO A 174 -0.28 -10.68 8.80
C PRO A 174 -1.78 -10.42 8.97
N ILE A 175 -2.17 -9.16 9.04
CA ILE A 175 -3.59 -8.80 8.97
C ILE A 175 -4.07 -9.17 7.57
N TRP A 176 -5.17 -9.93 7.51
CA TRP A 176 -5.74 -10.40 6.27
C TRP A 176 -7.21 -10.04 6.15
N LEU A 177 -7.58 -9.56 4.97
CA LEU A 177 -8.96 -9.29 4.59
C LEU A 177 -9.35 -10.15 3.39
N PRO A 178 -10.56 -10.75 3.38
CA PRO A 178 -11.01 -11.54 2.25
C PRO A 178 -11.24 -10.67 1.01
N LEU A 179 -10.72 -11.12 -0.14
CA LEU A 179 -10.98 -10.57 -1.46
C LEU A 179 -11.94 -11.49 -2.21
N SER A 180 -13.14 -11.02 -2.50
CA SER A 180 -14.11 -11.78 -3.29
C SER A 180 -13.71 -11.78 -4.77
N VAL A 181 -13.55 -12.95 -5.33
CA VAL A 181 -13.27 -13.14 -6.76
C VAL A 181 -14.27 -14.14 -7.36
N PRO A 182 -14.75 -13.92 -8.58
CA PRO A 182 -15.70 -14.84 -9.22
C PRO A 182 -15.12 -16.25 -9.36
N ASN A 183 -15.91 -17.27 -9.03
CA ASN A 183 -15.49 -18.67 -9.10
C ASN A 183 -15.47 -19.25 -10.53
N ASN A 184 -16.11 -18.58 -11.48
CA ASN A 184 -16.31 -19.06 -12.86
C ASN A 184 -15.21 -18.63 -13.83
N ARG A 185 -14.05 -18.20 -13.35
CA ARG A 185 -12.95 -17.79 -14.22
C ARG A 185 -12.29 -18.99 -14.87
N ARG A 186 -12.14 -18.94 -16.19
CA ARG A 186 -11.46 -20.00 -16.96
C ARG A 186 -9.96 -19.92 -16.75
N LYS A 187 -9.32 -21.09 -16.55
CA LYS A 187 -7.86 -21.24 -16.56
C LYS A 187 -7.46 -22.03 -17.78
N VAL A 188 -6.58 -21.45 -18.60
CA VAL A 188 -5.98 -22.14 -19.74
C VAL A 188 -4.50 -22.32 -19.45
N ARG A 189 -4.02 -23.56 -19.60
CA ARG A 189 -2.59 -23.86 -19.53
C ARG A 189 -2.11 -24.24 -20.91
N TRP A 190 -1.02 -23.65 -21.33
CA TRP A 190 -0.33 -24.00 -22.56
C TRP A 190 0.85 -24.90 -22.21
N THR A 191 0.90 -26.09 -22.77
CA THR A 191 2.06 -26.96 -22.68
C THR A 191 2.87 -26.80 -23.97
N PRO A 192 4.21 -26.74 -23.91
CA PRO A 192 5.03 -26.80 -25.12
C PRO A 192 4.67 -28.06 -25.92
N LEU A 193 4.60 -27.95 -27.25
CA LEU A 193 4.58 -29.13 -28.11
C LEU A 193 5.88 -29.91 -27.82
N VAL A 194 5.75 -31.08 -27.23
CA VAL A 194 6.87 -32.02 -27.15
C VAL A 194 7.20 -32.35 -28.60
N GLY A 195 8.41 -31.96 -29.05
CA GLY A 195 8.82 -32.04 -30.45
C GLY A 195 8.60 -33.43 -31.02
N GLN A 196 8.04 -33.40 -32.24
CA GLN A 196 8.13 -34.53 -33.19
C GLN A 196 9.57 -34.66 -33.67
#